data_c45fa2a74d10f02e858bb8c6bebe3bff
#
_entry.id   c45fa2a74d10f02e858bb8c6bebe3bff
#
_cell.length_a   1.000
_cell.length_b   1.000
_cell.length_c   1.000
_cell.angle_alpha   90.00
_cell.angle_beta   90.00
_cell.angle_gamma   90.00
#
_symmetry.space_group_name_H-M   'P 1'
#
loop_
_entity.id
_entity.type
_entity.pdbx_description
1 polymer ?
#
loop_
_entity_poly.entity_id
_entity_poly.type
_entity_poly.pdbx_seq_one_letter_code
_entity_poly.pdbx_strand_id
1 'polypeptide(L)'
;MRMGGDLPKQFLPVDGRPVLMRTIERFNQYNPQLGIIVVLPHSQQDYWRQLCSKYAFTVEHTVVDGGETRFHSSKNGLAAVPDDAQGVVGIHDGVRPFVSVETIARCFEAARMHGAALPVLPVTDTLRFVDDEGGHNVQRNNYRTVQTPQTFDIQQIKRAFNTEYSDNFTDDASVAEAAGMKITMVDGNRENIKLTTPYDLLFAEFLCKQ
;
A
#
# COMPACT_ATOMS: atom_id res chain seq x y z
N MET A 1 1.47 -14.85 -8.01
CA MET A 1 2.37 -16.01 -7.84
C MET A 1 2.68 -16.18 -6.36
N ARG A 2 2.52 -17.37 -5.81
CA ARG A 2 2.87 -17.65 -4.41
C ARG A 2 4.38 -17.83 -4.31
N MET A 3 5.01 -17.25 -3.29
CA MET A 3 6.45 -17.39 -3.04
C MET A 3 6.74 -18.75 -2.41
N GLY A 4 6.69 -19.86 -3.20
CA GLY A 4 7.23 -21.18 -2.82
C GLY A 4 6.65 -21.89 -1.59
N GLY A 5 5.44 -21.55 -1.13
CA GLY A 5 4.77 -22.20 0.01
C GLY A 5 3.29 -21.86 0.07
N ASP A 6 2.52 -22.60 0.89
CA ASP A 6 1.08 -22.39 1.10
C ASP A 6 0.77 -21.11 1.91
N LEU A 7 1.80 -20.47 2.50
CA LEU A 7 1.64 -19.29 3.34
C LEU A 7 1.55 -18.00 2.50
N PRO A 8 0.51 -17.16 2.70
CA PRO A 8 0.41 -15.86 2.05
C PRO A 8 1.59 -14.93 2.40
N LYS A 9 2.06 -14.16 1.41
CA LYS A 9 3.27 -13.33 1.49
C LYS A 9 3.32 -12.38 2.70
N GLN A 10 2.19 -11.78 3.05
CA GLN A 10 2.08 -10.86 4.16
C GLN A 10 2.35 -11.50 5.53
N PHE A 11 2.27 -12.82 5.61
CA PHE A 11 2.51 -13.57 6.85
C PHE A 11 3.90 -14.21 6.91
N LEU A 12 4.66 -14.14 5.81
CA LEU A 12 6.03 -14.62 5.81
C LEU A 12 6.86 -13.84 6.83
N PRO A 13 7.69 -14.53 7.63
CA PRO A 13 8.58 -13.83 8.56
C PRO A 13 9.75 -13.20 7.82
N VAL A 14 10.10 -11.99 8.22
CA VAL A 14 11.36 -11.31 7.89
C VAL A 14 12.00 -10.95 9.22
N ASP A 15 13.21 -11.42 9.45
CA ASP A 15 13.92 -11.30 10.72
C ASP A 15 13.01 -11.72 11.91
N GLY A 16 12.41 -12.92 11.77
CA GLY A 16 11.55 -13.53 12.79
C GLY A 16 10.19 -12.91 13.02
N ARG A 17 9.77 -11.86 12.28
CA ARG A 17 8.49 -11.16 12.46
C ARG A 17 7.68 -11.09 11.17
N PRO A 18 6.37 -11.40 11.16
CA PRO A 18 5.53 -11.33 9.98
C PRO A 18 5.61 -9.97 9.27
N VAL A 19 5.70 -9.98 7.94
CA VAL A 19 5.78 -8.77 7.10
C VAL A 19 4.65 -7.79 7.40
N LEU A 20 3.41 -8.27 7.55
CA LEU A 20 2.26 -7.40 7.83
C LEU A 20 2.38 -6.69 9.19
N MET A 21 2.92 -7.37 10.22
CA MET A 21 3.15 -6.73 11.53
C MET A 21 4.16 -5.59 11.40
N ARG A 22 5.27 -5.82 10.70
CA ARG A 22 6.27 -4.77 10.44
C ARG A 22 5.66 -3.58 9.69
N THR A 23 4.82 -3.86 8.70
CA THR A 23 4.10 -2.81 7.95
C THR A 23 3.22 -1.98 8.88
N ILE A 24 2.39 -2.62 9.71
CA ILE A 24 1.51 -1.94 10.67
C ILE A 24 2.33 -1.10 11.66
N GLU A 25 3.44 -1.64 12.14
CA GLU A 25 4.34 -0.95 13.08
C GLU A 25 4.93 0.34 12.51
N ARG A 26 5.18 0.43 11.20
CA ARG A 26 5.65 1.69 10.57
C ARG A 26 4.62 2.80 10.69
N PHE A 27 3.34 2.50 10.49
CA PHE A 27 2.26 3.47 10.65
C PHE A 27 2.03 3.83 12.12
N ASN A 28 2.13 2.86 13.02
CA ASN A 28 2.07 3.12 14.46
C ASN A 28 3.25 3.98 14.95
N GLN A 29 4.44 3.82 14.39
CA GLN A 29 5.61 4.68 14.66
C GLN A 29 5.38 6.12 14.16
N TYR A 30 4.73 6.29 13.01
CA TYR A 30 4.37 7.61 12.49
C TYR A 30 3.37 8.32 13.40
N ASN A 31 2.32 7.62 13.79
CA ASN A 31 1.32 8.15 14.72
C ASN A 31 0.61 7.02 15.47
N PRO A 32 0.86 6.83 16.76
CA PRO A 32 0.23 5.78 17.56
C PRO A 32 -1.31 5.91 17.69
N GLN A 33 -1.86 7.07 17.34
CA GLN A 33 -3.31 7.31 17.38
C GLN A 33 -3.97 7.14 16.00
N LEU A 34 -3.21 6.74 14.99
CA LEU A 34 -3.74 6.49 13.67
C LEU A 34 -4.68 5.27 13.71
N GLY A 35 -5.93 5.44 13.25
CA GLY A 35 -6.83 4.31 13.04
C GLY A 35 -6.28 3.41 11.93
N ILE A 36 -6.08 2.12 12.23
CA ILE A 36 -5.54 1.15 11.28
C ILE A 36 -6.61 0.12 10.93
N ILE A 37 -6.85 -0.05 9.63
CA ILE A 37 -7.78 -1.06 9.08
C ILE A 37 -6.96 -2.04 8.26
N VAL A 38 -7.01 -3.30 8.62
CA VAL A 38 -6.33 -4.40 7.93
C VAL A 38 -7.34 -5.16 7.09
N VAL A 39 -7.17 -5.13 5.79
CA VAL A 39 -8.05 -5.81 4.84
C VAL A 39 -7.45 -7.16 4.45
N LEU A 40 -8.13 -8.24 4.81
CA LEU A 40 -7.67 -9.61 4.57
C LEU A 40 -8.79 -10.48 3.99
N PRO A 41 -8.49 -11.44 3.11
CA PRO A 41 -9.45 -12.48 2.77
C PRO A 41 -9.99 -13.15 4.04
N HIS A 42 -11.30 -13.41 4.08
CA HIS A 42 -11.95 -14.01 5.24
C HIS A 42 -11.23 -15.28 5.74
N SER A 43 -10.81 -16.14 4.82
CA SER A 43 -10.07 -17.37 5.11
C SER A 43 -8.71 -17.18 5.80
N GLN A 44 -8.18 -15.96 5.83
CA GLN A 44 -6.86 -15.65 6.42
C GLN A 44 -6.95 -14.93 7.76
N GLN A 45 -8.13 -14.50 8.18
CA GLN A 45 -8.30 -13.70 9.39
C GLN A 45 -8.04 -14.48 10.67
N ASP A 46 -8.47 -15.75 10.74
CA ASP A 46 -8.21 -16.60 11.91
C ASP A 46 -6.71 -16.85 12.07
N TYR A 47 -6.01 -17.10 10.97
CA TYR A 47 -4.56 -17.24 11.00
C TYR A 47 -3.87 -15.94 11.45
N TRP A 48 -4.35 -14.78 10.99
CA TRP A 48 -3.85 -13.48 11.46
C TRP A 48 -4.04 -13.30 12.98
N ARG A 49 -5.21 -13.63 13.53
CA ARG A 49 -5.45 -13.56 14.98
C ARG A 49 -4.49 -14.48 15.77
N GLN A 50 -4.25 -15.69 15.27
CA GLN A 50 -3.27 -16.62 15.86
C GLN A 50 -1.86 -16.02 15.84
N LEU A 51 -1.44 -15.39 14.74
CA LEU A 51 -0.16 -14.71 14.67
C LEU A 51 -0.08 -13.55 15.67
N CYS A 52 -1.12 -12.71 15.76
CA CYS A 52 -1.15 -11.61 16.74
C CYS A 52 -0.96 -12.14 18.18
N SER A 53 -1.63 -13.22 18.53
CA SER A 53 -1.44 -13.87 19.83
C SER A 53 -0.04 -14.42 20.01
N LYS A 54 0.48 -15.15 19.01
CA LYS A 54 1.81 -15.78 19.04
C LYS A 54 2.94 -14.76 19.24
N TYR A 55 2.83 -13.60 18.60
CA TYR A 55 3.84 -12.54 18.63
C TYR A 55 3.54 -11.44 19.65
N ALA A 56 2.52 -11.63 20.50
CA ALA A 56 2.04 -10.60 21.44
C ALA A 56 1.90 -9.22 20.76
N PHE A 57 1.26 -9.20 19.59
CA PHE A 57 1.10 -8.00 18.77
C PHE A 57 -0.01 -7.12 19.36
N THR A 58 0.36 -5.94 19.86
CA THR A 58 -0.52 -5.05 20.65
C THR A 58 -0.94 -3.79 19.91
N VAL A 59 -0.48 -3.59 18.66
CA VAL A 59 -0.92 -2.42 17.89
C VAL A 59 -2.41 -2.59 17.55
N GLU A 60 -3.23 -1.66 18.01
CA GLU A 60 -4.68 -1.68 17.76
C GLU A 60 -4.98 -1.53 16.27
N HIS A 61 -5.88 -2.39 15.78
CA HIS A 61 -6.32 -2.38 14.38
C HIS A 61 -7.66 -3.10 14.22
N THR A 62 -8.43 -2.68 13.24
CA THR A 62 -9.67 -3.36 12.82
C THR A 62 -9.38 -4.27 11.63
N VAL A 63 -9.93 -5.48 11.63
CA VAL A 63 -9.81 -6.41 10.50
C VAL A 63 -11.12 -6.45 9.74
N VAL A 64 -11.06 -6.29 8.42
CA VAL A 64 -12.23 -6.36 7.53
C VAL A 64 -12.00 -7.33 6.38
N ASP A 65 -13.09 -7.79 5.75
CA ASP A 65 -13.01 -8.71 4.63
C ASP A 65 -12.43 -8.04 3.37
N GLY A 66 -11.51 -8.73 2.71
CA GLY A 66 -11.10 -8.39 1.35
C GLY A 66 -12.21 -8.68 0.33
N GLY A 67 -12.07 -8.09 -0.85
CA GLY A 67 -12.95 -8.34 -1.99
C GLY A 67 -12.27 -9.14 -3.09
N GLU A 68 -12.98 -9.37 -4.20
CA GLU A 68 -12.51 -10.17 -5.33
C GLU A 68 -11.25 -9.58 -5.99
N THR A 69 -11.18 -8.26 -6.06
CA THR A 69 -10.03 -7.54 -6.62
C THR A 69 -9.43 -6.58 -5.59
N ARG A 70 -8.30 -5.96 -5.96
CA ARG A 70 -7.68 -4.89 -5.15
C ARG A 70 -8.65 -3.72 -4.94
N PHE A 71 -9.40 -3.31 -5.99
CA PHE A 71 -10.42 -2.27 -5.90
C PHE A 71 -11.49 -2.61 -4.84
N HIS A 72 -12.06 -3.81 -4.88
CA HIS A 72 -13.08 -4.24 -3.93
C HIS A 72 -12.52 -4.33 -2.49
N SER A 73 -11.28 -4.74 -2.34
CA SER A 73 -10.61 -4.76 -1.04
C SER A 73 -10.42 -3.34 -0.48
N SER A 74 -9.96 -2.39 -1.31
CA SER A 74 -9.84 -0.98 -0.91
C SER A 74 -11.22 -0.37 -0.57
N LYS A 75 -12.24 -0.68 -1.37
CA LYS A 75 -13.62 -0.24 -1.12
C LYS A 75 -14.15 -0.74 0.22
N ASN A 76 -13.91 -2.01 0.56
CA ASN A 76 -14.31 -2.60 1.85
C ASN A 76 -13.55 -1.94 3.01
N GLY A 77 -12.26 -1.68 2.86
CA GLY A 77 -11.48 -0.94 3.86
C GLY A 77 -12.00 0.47 4.08
N LEU A 78 -12.32 1.19 3.00
CA LEU A 78 -12.90 2.53 3.08
C LEU A 78 -14.31 2.55 3.70
N ALA A 79 -15.10 1.50 3.50
CA ALA A 79 -16.42 1.37 4.11
C ALA A 79 -16.37 1.23 5.65
N ALA A 80 -15.24 0.75 6.19
CA ALA A 80 -15.03 0.68 7.64
C ALA A 80 -14.60 2.02 8.26
N VAL A 81 -14.25 3.02 7.45
CA VAL A 81 -14.02 4.39 7.92
C VAL A 81 -15.38 5.07 8.12
N PRO A 82 -15.68 5.68 9.28
CA PRO A 82 -16.96 6.35 9.52
C PRO A 82 -17.31 7.36 8.42
N ASP A 83 -18.60 7.47 8.08
CA ASP A 83 -19.04 8.33 6.98
C ASP A 83 -18.86 9.83 7.25
N ASP A 84 -18.85 10.21 8.52
CA ASP A 84 -18.61 11.58 8.98
C ASP A 84 -17.13 11.87 9.25
N ALA A 85 -16.24 10.87 9.09
CA ALA A 85 -14.81 11.05 9.30
C ALA A 85 -14.24 12.12 8.36
N GLN A 86 -13.42 12.99 8.93
CA GLN A 86 -12.72 14.06 8.21
C GLN A 86 -11.21 13.79 8.22
N GLY A 87 -10.50 14.40 7.28
CA GLY A 87 -9.06 14.30 7.18
C GLY A 87 -8.59 13.39 6.06
N VAL A 88 -7.52 12.66 6.30
CA VAL A 88 -6.80 11.90 5.26
C VAL A 88 -6.77 10.42 5.62
N VAL A 89 -6.97 9.57 4.63
CA VAL A 89 -6.73 8.12 4.68
C VAL A 89 -5.57 7.74 3.76
N GLY A 90 -4.73 6.82 4.21
CA GLY A 90 -3.68 6.22 3.41
C GLY A 90 -3.98 4.76 3.11
N ILE A 91 -3.93 4.37 1.84
CA ILE A 91 -4.07 2.97 1.40
C ILE A 91 -2.67 2.43 1.11
N HIS A 92 -2.29 1.35 1.79
CA HIS A 92 -0.93 0.84 1.75
C HIS A 92 -0.88 -0.66 1.49
N ASP A 93 0.09 -1.08 0.69
CA ASP A 93 0.35 -2.52 0.46
C ASP A 93 0.89 -3.16 1.75
N GLY A 94 0.18 -4.13 2.32
CA GLY A 94 0.60 -4.86 3.53
C GLY A 94 1.92 -5.63 3.40
N VAL A 95 2.49 -5.66 2.21
CA VAL A 95 3.79 -6.28 1.89
C VAL A 95 4.90 -5.26 1.56
N ARG A 96 4.78 -4.02 2.07
CA ARG A 96 5.84 -2.99 2.02
C ARG A 96 6.26 -2.56 3.43
N PRO A 97 7.01 -3.40 4.15
CA PRO A 97 7.32 -3.18 5.57
C PRO A 97 8.39 -2.10 5.81
N PHE A 98 9.02 -1.56 4.75
CA PHE A 98 10.15 -0.63 4.87
C PHE A 98 9.81 0.79 4.38
N VAL A 99 8.51 1.15 4.35
CA VAL A 99 8.13 2.55 4.17
C VAL A 99 8.70 3.36 5.33
N SER A 100 9.41 4.46 5.03
CA SER A 100 9.94 5.32 6.09
C SER A 100 8.86 6.20 6.71
N VAL A 101 9.03 6.55 7.99
CA VAL A 101 8.12 7.46 8.70
C VAL A 101 8.04 8.81 7.99
N GLU A 102 9.16 9.28 7.44
CA GLU A 102 9.23 10.54 6.68
C GLU A 102 8.44 10.46 5.38
N THR A 103 8.46 9.30 4.68
CA THR A 103 7.64 9.09 3.48
C THR A 103 6.16 9.07 3.83
N ILE A 104 5.77 8.40 4.91
CA ILE A 104 4.39 8.44 5.41
C ILE A 104 3.98 9.88 5.72
N ALA A 105 4.79 10.61 6.47
CA ALA A 105 4.51 11.99 6.85
C ALA A 105 4.31 12.88 5.62
N ARG A 106 5.23 12.84 4.64
CA ARG A 106 5.11 13.61 3.39
C ARG A 106 3.82 13.31 2.64
N CYS A 107 3.44 12.03 2.53
CA CYS A 107 2.19 11.64 1.86
C CYS A 107 0.96 12.21 2.56
N PHE A 108 0.87 12.04 3.89
CA PHE A 108 -0.26 12.54 4.67
C PHE A 108 -0.34 14.07 4.65
N GLU A 109 0.79 14.75 4.75
CA GLU A 109 0.84 16.22 4.71
C GLU A 109 0.44 16.77 3.33
N ALA A 110 0.98 16.21 2.25
CA ALA A 110 0.63 16.61 0.89
C ALA A 110 -0.87 16.36 0.58
N ALA A 111 -1.43 15.23 1.05
CA ALA A 111 -2.84 14.96 0.88
C ALA A 111 -3.74 15.91 1.69
N ARG A 112 -3.33 16.34 2.90
CA ARG A 112 -4.06 17.38 3.64
C ARG A 112 -4.10 18.71 2.90
N MET A 113 -3.02 19.06 2.21
CA MET A 113 -2.92 20.33 1.47
C MET A 113 -3.58 20.29 0.10
N HIS A 114 -3.53 19.15 -0.59
CA HIS A 114 -3.87 19.06 -2.02
C HIS A 114 -4.97 18.04 -2.34
N GLY A 115 -5.48 17.31 -1.34
CA GLY A 115 -6.56 16.33 -1.47
C GLY A 115 -6.09 14.92 -1.80
N ALA A 116 -4.97 14.74 -2.50
CA ALA A 116 -4.41 13.42 -2.79
C ALA A 116 -2.90 13.47 -3.00
N ALA A 117 -2.19 12.42 -2.56
CA ALA A 117 -0.75 12.29 -2.77
C ALA A 117 -0.30 10.82 -2.84
N LEU A 118 0.81 10.58 -3.54
CA LEU A 118 1.49 9.28 -3.56
C LEU A 118 3.01 9.44 -3.64
N PRO A 119 3.76 8.47 -3.07
CA PRO A 119 5.21 8.51 -3.13
C PRO A 119 5.72 7.89 -4.44
N VAL A 120 6.73 8.51 -5.01
CA VAL A 120 7.35 8.08 -6.27
C VAL A 120 8.87 8.02 -6.18
N LEU A 121 9.46 7.21 -7.05
CA LEU A 121 10.90 7.20 -7.28
C LEU A 121 11.21 7.46 -8.77
N PRO A 122 12.34 8.11 -9.08
CA PRO A 122 12.81 8.22 -10.45
C PRO A 122 13.17 6.84 -11.00
N VAL A 123 12.89 6.63 -12.28
CA VAL A 123 13.32 5.42 -13.00
C VAL A 123 14.81 5.50 -13.30
N THR A 124 15.57 4.49 -12.89
CA THR A 124 17.03 4.41 -13.11
C THR A 124 17.38 3.69 -14.40
N ASP A 125 16.62 2.67 -14.78
CA ASP A 125 16.87 1.86 -15.97
C ASP A 125 16.34 2.53 -17.24
N THR A 126 16.86 2.11 -18.40
CA THR A 126 16.28 2.50 -19.70
C THR A 126 14.92 1.82 -19.85
N LEU A 127 13.88 2.62 -20.14
CA LEU A 127 12.54 2.10 -20.41
C LEU A 127 12.30 1.93 -21.89
N ARG A 128 11.66 0.80 -22.25
CA ARG A 128 11.18 0.54 -23.59
C ARG A 128 9.67 0.36 -23.57
N PHE A 129 8.95 1.17 -24.34
CA PHE A 129 7.55 0.91 -24.66
C PHE A 129 7.49 -0.29 -25.60
N VAL A 130 6.58 -1.23 -25.36
CA VAL A 130 6.39 -2.45 -26.15
C VAL A 130 4.98 -2.43 -26.72
N ASP A 131 4.87 -2.68 -28.01
CA ASP A 131 3.63 -2.83 -28.76
C ASP A 131 3.74 -4.02 -29.72
N ASP A 132 2.70 -4.25 -30.53
CA ASP A 132 2.65 -5.35 -31.51
C ASP A 132 3.71 -5.21 -32.61
N GLU A 133 4.28 -4.03 -32.82
CA GLU A 133 5.35 -3.72 -33.78
C GLU A 133 6.77 -3.85 -33.21
N GLY A 134 6.88 -4.22 -31.91
CA GLY A 134 8.16 -4.45 -31.21
C GLY A 134 8.61 -3.32 -30.26
N GLY A 135 8.08 -2.11 -30.43
CA GLY A 135 8.23 -1.00 -29.52
C GLY A 135 9.51 -0.14 -29.68
N HIS A 136 9.66 0.88 -28.82
CA HIS A 136 10.73 1.87 -28.87
C HIS A 136 11.17 2.33 -27.47
N ASN A 137 12.36 2.93 -27.38
CA ASN A 137 12.84 3.52 -26.13
C ASN A 137 12.07 4.82 -25.82
N VAL A 138 11.74 5.03 -24.56
CA VAL A 138 11.08 6.25 -24.08
C VAL A 138 12.00 7.06 -23.17
N GLN A 139 11.71 8.34 -23.02
CA GLN A 139 12.47 9.23 -22.13
C GLN A 139 12.10 8.92 -20.66
N ARG A 140 12.95 8.14 -19.99
CA ARG A 140 12.71 7.72 -18.59
C ARG A 140 12.44 8.86 -17.61
N ASN A 141 12.93 10.07 -17.89
CA ASN A 141 12.74 11.24 -17.05
C ASN A 141 11.27 11.66 -16.92
N ASN A 142 10.42 11.23 -17.86
CA ASN A 142 8.98 11.48 -17.84
C ASN A 142 8.20 10.42 -17.04
N TYR A 143 8.90 9.42 -16.48
CA TYR A 143 8.28 8.30 -15.75
C TYR A 143 8.76 8.26 -14.31
N ARG A 144 7.89 7.72 -13.46
CA ARG A 144 8.19 7.45 -12.05
C ARG A 144 7.67 6.06 -11.71
N THR A 145 8.34 5.37 -10.81
CA THR A 145 7.77 4.20 -10.16
C THR A 145 6.94 4.67 -8.98
N VAL A 146 5.71 4.14 -8.88
CA VAL A 146 4.76 4.50 -7.83
C VAL A 146 4.90 3.53 -6.66
N GLN A 147 4.86 4.08 -5.46
CA GLN A 147 4.83 3.32 -4.22
C GLN A 147 3.51 3.59 -3.46
N THR A 148 3.38 3.00 -2.29
CA THR A 148 2.34 3.32 -1.31
C THR A 148 2.99 3.76 0.02
N PRO A 149 2.30 4.52 0.90
CA PRO A 149 0.85 4.75 0.92
C PRO A 149 0.39 5.72 -0.17
N GLN A 150 -0.74 5.43 -0.80
CA GLN A 150 -1.49 6.40 -1.59
C GLN A 150 -2.50 7.04 -0.64
N THR A 151 -2.44 8.36 -0.51
CA THR A 151 -3.14 9.10 0.54
C THR A 151 -4.14 10.07 -0.06
N PHE A 152 -5.31 10.16 0.54
CA PHE A 152 -6.43 10.88 -0.02
C PHE A 152 -7.26 11.56 1.08
N ASP A 153 -7.92 12.67 0.74
CA ASP A 153 -9.05 13.17 1.51
C ASP A 153 -10.11 12.07 1.63
N ILE A 154 -10.56 11.80 2.86
CA ILE A 154 -11.47 10.68 3.16
C ILE A 154 -12.77 10.81 2.37
N GLN A 155 -13.37 11.98 2.36
CA GLN A 155 -14.66 12.18 1.72
C GLN A 155 -14.58 12.08 0.19
N GLN A 156 -13.49 12.57 -0.38
CA GLN A 156 -13.30 12.52 -1.84
C GLN A 156 -13.04 11.08 -2.30
N ILE A 157 -12.16 10.33 -1.62
CA ILE A 157 -11.85 8.96 -2.03
C ILE A 157 -13.03 8.01 -1.82
N LYS A 158 -13.80 8.16 -0.74
CA LYS A 158 -15.04 7.39 -0.55
C LYS A 158 -16.03 7.62 -1.70
N ARG A 159 -16.18 8.86 -2.16
CA ARG A 159 -17.00 9.17 -3.35
C ARG A 159 -16.43 8.55 -4.63
N ALA A 160 -15.11 8.62 -4.83
CA ALA A 160 -14.46 8.03 -5.99
C ALA A 160 -14.69 6.50 -6.09
N PHE A 161 -14.70 5.80 -4.96
CA PHE A 161 -14.98 4.36 -4.90
C PHE A 161 -16.47 4.00 -5.02
N ASN A 162 -17.40 4.97 -5.10
CA ASN A 162 -18.80 4.75 -5.45
C ASN A 162 -19.03 4.59 -6.96
N THR A 163 -18.07 3.96 -7.64
CA THR A 163 -18.14 3.62 -9.06
C THR A 163 -18.15 2.11 -9.25
N GLU A 164 -18.48 1.65 -10.45
CA GLU A 164 -18.29 0.26 -10.85
C GLU A 164 -16.81 -0.03 -11.09
N TYR A 165 -16.42 -1.28 -10.88
CA TYR A 165 -15.06 -1.74 -11.14
C TYR A 165 -14.73 -1.64 -12.64
N SER A 166 -13.48 -1.26 -12.92
CA SER A 166 -12.91 -1.28 -14.27
C SER A 166 -11.51 -1.90 -14.24
N ASP A 167 -11.17 -2.69 -15.25
CA ASP A 167 -9.81 -3.25 -15.41
C ASP A 167 -8.72 -2.16 -15.57
N ASN A 168 -9.10 -0.93 -15.86
CA ASN A 168 -8.21 0.22 -15.89
C ASN A 168 -7.77 0.69 -14.48
N PHE A 169 -8.44 0.23 -13.44
CA PHE A 169 -8.10 0.56 -12.05
C PHE A 169 -6.94 -0.30 -11.55
N THR A 170 -5.72 0.13 -11.87
CA THR A 170 -4.49 -0.59 -11.51
C THR A 170 -4.07 -0.36 -10.06
N ASP A 171 -4.45 0.79 -9.49
CA ASP A 171 -4.20 1.18 -8.10
C ASP A 171 -5.28 2.16 -7.60
N ASP A 172 -5.16 2.67 -6.36
CA ASP A 172 -6.17 3.57 -5.79
C ASP A 172 -6.09 4.98 -6.40
N ALA A 173 -4.89 5.38 -6.84
CA ALA A 173 -4.71 6.65 -7.53
C ALA A 173 -5.46 6.68 -8.87
N SER A 174 -5.47 5.58 -9.64
CA SER A 174 -6.22 5.51 -10.91
C SER A 174 -7.73 5.63 -10.70
N VAL A 175 -8.27 5.15 -9.57
CA VAL A 175 -9.67 5.37 -9.18
C VAL A 175 -9.93 6.84 -8.86
N ALA A 176 -9.03 7.47 -8.10
CA ALA A 176 -9.11 8.88 -7.75
C ALA A 176 -9.02 9.78 -8.99
N GLU A 177 -8.10 9.50 -9.91
CA GLU A 177 -7.94 10.24 -11.17
C GLU A 177 -9.18 10.12 -12.07
N ALA A 178 -9.76 8.92 -12.18
CA ALA A 178 -11.02 8.71 -12.92
C ALA A 178 -12.19 9.53 -12.34
N ALA A 179 -12.17 9.81 -11.04
CA ALA A 179 -13.12 10.71 -10.37
C ALA A 179 -12.74 12.21 -10.46
N GLY A 180 -11.68 12.55 -11.20
CA GLY A 180 -11.23 13.94 -11.42
C GLY A 180 -10.32 14.50 -10.32
N MET A 181 -9.83 13.68 -9.39
CA MET A 181 -8.86 14.13 -8.40
C MET A 181 -7.49 14.33 -9.03
N LYS A 182 -6.75 15.35 -8.59
CA LYS A 182 -5.35 15.55 -8.99
C LYS A 182 -4.44 14.93 -7.96
N ILE A 183 -3.48 14.13 -8.42
CA ILE A 183 -2.53 13.44 -7.56
C ILE A 183 -1.25 14.26 -7.42
N THR A 184 -0.87 14.56 -6.19
CA THR A 184 0.43 15.19 -5.86
C THR A 184 1.48 14.11 -5.67
N MET A 185 2.58 14.18 -6.39
CA MET A 185 3.73 13.29 -6.21
C MET A 185 4.65 13.81 -5.12
N VAL A 186 5.09 12.93 -4.23
CA VAL A 186 6.10 13.21 -3.20
C VAL A 186 7.25 12.21 -3.31
N ASP A 187 8.40 12.53 -2.73
CA ASP A 187 9.54 11.62 -2.74
C ASP A 187 9.27 10.39 -1.86
N GLY A 188 9.39 9.21 -2.45
CA GLY A 188 9.39 7.92 -1.75
C GLY A 188 10.74 7.60 -1.12
N ASN A 189 10.89 6.38 -0.61
CA ASN A 189 12.18 5.84 -0.17
C ASN A 189 12.50 4.52 -0.88
N ARG A 190 13.77 4.30 -1.18
CA ARG A 190 14.21 3.16 -2.00
C ARG A 190 13.94 1.81 -1.34
N GLU A 191 14.02 1.76 -0.02
CA GLU A 191 13.79 0.58 0.80
C GLU A 191 12.32 0.14 0.80
N ASN A 192 11.39 1.05 0.44
CA ASN A 192 9.95 0.78 0.39
C ASN A 192 9.56 -0.12 -0.79
N ILE A 193 10.27 -1.23 -0.93
CA ILE A 193 10.00 -2.25 -1.95
C ILE A 193 8.74 -3.04 -1.62
N LYS A 194 8.06 -3.51 -2.66
CA LYS A 194 6.95 -4.46 -2.53
C LYS A 194 7.50 -5.88 -2.55
N LEU A 195 7.34 -6.61 -1.46
CA LEU A 195 7.81 -8.00 -1.37
C LEU A 195 6.93 -8.90 -2.24
N THR A 196 7.42 -9.28 -3.40
CA THR A 196 6.68 -10.05 -4.41
C THR A 196 7.36 -11.36 -4.79
N THR A 197 8.67 -11.44 -4.63
CA THR A 197 9.51 -12.57 -5.02
C THR A 197 10.32 -13.09 -3.82
N PRO A 198 10.82 -14.34 -3.86
CA PRO A 198 11.76 -14.83 -2.84
C PRO A 198 13.02 -13.98 -2.72
N TYR A 199 13.46 -13.35 -3.80
CA TYR A 199 14.62 -12.46 -3.80
C TYR A 199 14.37 -11.21 -2.95
N ASP A 200 13.14 -10.67 -2.97
CA ASP A 200 12.76 -9.53 -2.14
C ASP A 200 12.86 -9.85 -0.65
N LEU A 201 12.62 -11.11 -0.26
CA LEU A 201 12.76 -11.54 1.14
C LEU A 201 14.22 -11.52 1.59
N LEU A 202 15.17 -11.95 0.74
CA LEU A 202 16.59 -11.88 1.07
C LEU A 202 17.05 -10.43 1.27
N PHE A 203 16.55 -9.54 0.42
CA PHE A 203 16.82 -8.12 0.56
C PHE A 203 16.15 -7.52 1.82
N ALA A 204 14.93 -7.95 2.12
CA ALA A 204 14.23 -7.57 3.36
C ALA A 204 14.99 -8.01 4.63
N GLU A 205 15.53 -9.24 4.66
CA GLU A 205 16.38 -9.73 5.75
C GLU A 205 17.67 -8.89 5.90
N PHE A 206 18.26 -8.46 4.79
CA PHE A 206 19.41 -7.57 4.81
C PHE A 206 19.05 -6.20 5.41
N LEU A 207 17.92 -5.61 5.01
CA LEU A 207 17.46 -4.30 5.53
C LEU A 207 17.18 -4.34 7.04
N CYS A 208 16.76 -5.47 7.60
CA CYS A 208 16.54 -5.58 9.04
C CYS A 208 17.83 -5.58 9.88
N LYS A 209 18.99 -5.79 9.25
CA LYS A 209 20.29 -5.84 9.93
C LYS A 209 21.05 -4.52 9.90
N GLN A 210 20.49 -3.51 9.23
CA GLN A 210 21.03 -2.14 9.17
C GLN A 210 20.50 -1.29 10.33
#